data_137f054936811121572352771ba2b77c
#
_entry.id   137f054936811121572352771ba2b77c
#
_cell.length_a   1.000
_cell.length_b   1.000
_cell.length_c   1.000
_cell.angle_alpha   90.00
_cell.angle_beta   90.00
_cell.angle_gamma   90.00
#
_symmetry.space_group_name_H-M   'P 1'
#
loop_
_entity.id
_entity.type
_entity.pdbx_description
1 polymer ?
#
loop_
_entity_poly.entity_id
_entity_poly.type
_entity_poly.pdbx_seq_one_letter_code
_entity_poly.pdbx_strand_id
1 'polypeptide(L)'
;MSSAFEAISVAKIFRRRWSRREVRALQNVSFTVEPGSIFGLLGPNGAGKTTLVKIALTIAYPDQGEIRLLGESVRNRSILKRIGYLPENPRFPSHLTAWQVLRLYGSLSGADIRTVEKNATKWLARLDLEQWRDTRISTFSKGMNERLAFAQALVHDPEFIFLDEPTDGLDPLGRMEVRSICSELARQGKTIFINSHILAEIELICDRIALMKSGEVIDQGTVAELTSARGGYEVVVPAGDGLSDWLHEKNVSFTFLDGHLHVQAKDRASANWIIDALRQKNIEIESVAVKRRTLESVFIEKVSGGEENPAAKGTKNT
;
A
#
# COMPACT_ATOMS: atom_id res chain seq x y z
N MET A 1 23.21 -11.13 -3.64
CA MET A 1 22.84 -10.55 -2.32
C MET A 1 21.65 -11.34 -1.80
N SER A 2 21.61 -11.72 -0.54
CA SER A 2 20.45 -12.45 0.01
C SER A 2 19.27 -11.48 0.12
N SER A 3 18.09 -11.88 -0.34
CA SER A 3 16.85 -11.10 -0.20
C SER A 3 16.43 -11.02 1.28
N ALA A 4 15.74 -9.93 1.62
CA ALA A 4 15.20 -9.75 2.97
C ALA A 4 13.91 -10.55 3.18
N PHE A 5 13.14 -10.77 2.10
CA PHE A 5 11.95 -11.62 2.08
C PHE A 5 11.94 -12.43 0.79
N GLU A 6 11.59 -13.72 0.90
CA GLU A 6 11.34 -14.59 -0.24
C GLU A 6 10.07 -15.40 -0.01
N ALA A 7 9.13 -15.31 -0.93
CA ALA A 7 8.06 -16.29 -1.07
C ALA A 7 8.41 -17.20 -2.25
N ILE A 8 8.41 -18.51 -2.04
CA ILE A 8 8.80 -19.51 -3.04
C ILE A 8 7.64 -20.49 -3.21
N SER A 9 6.88 -20.30 -4.30
CA SER A 9 5.74 -21.16 -4.69
C SER A 9 4.75 -21.41 -3.56
N VAL A 10 4.45 -20.36 -2.79
CA VAL A 10 3.60 -20.45 -1.58
C VAL A 10 2.15 -20.67 -1.98
N ALA A 11 1.54 -21.75 -1.47
CA ALA A 11 0.13 -22.04 -1.63
C ALA A 11 -0.55 -22.26 -0.27
N LYS A 12 -1.81 -21.83 -0.16
CA LYS A 12 -2.63 -22.01 1.04
C LYS A 12 -4.10 -22.20 0.72
N ILE A 13 -4.68 -23.29 1.22
CA ILE A 13 -6.09 -23.63 1.09
C ILE A 13 -6.69 -23.73 2.50
N PHE A 14 -7.72 -22.95 2.77
CA PHE A 14 -8.50 -23.08 3.99
C PHE A 14 -9.72 -23.98 3.72
N ARG A 15 -9.85 -25.05 4.49
CA ARG A 15 -10.98 -25.97 4.46
C ARG A 15 -11.89 -25.71 5.65
N ARG A 16 -13.12 -25.35 5.39
CA ARG A 16 -14.11 -25.16 6.47
C ARG A 16 -14.61 -26.52 6.95
N ARG A 17 -14.40 -26.83 8.22
CA ARG A 17 -14.67 -28.16 8.84
C ARG A 17 -16.10 -28.68 8.63
N TRP A 18 -17.06 -27.79 8.40
CA TRP A 18 -18.49 -28.10 8.29
C TRP A 18 -19.09 -27.79 6.90
N SER A 19 -18.31 -27.41 5.94
CA SER A 19 -18.74 -27.14 4.58
C SER A 19 -17.70 -27.63 3.57
N ARG A 20 -18.16 -28.21 2.45
CA ARG A 20 -17.29 -28.63 1.35
C ARG A 20 -16.62 -27.45 0.60
N ARG A 21 -16.78 -26.21 1.10
CA ARG A 21 -16.17 -25.05 0.47
C ARG A 21 -14.70 -24.93 0.87
N GLU A 22 -13.84 -25.02 -0.13
CA GLU A 22 -12.42 -24.69 -0.03
C GLU A 22 -12.21 -23.24 -0.46
N VAL A 23 -11.39 -22.49 0.29
CA VAL A 23 -10.95 -21.15 -0.07
C VAL A 23 -9.47 -21.23 -0.38
N ARG A 24 -9.10 -21.07 -1.65
CA ARG A 24 -7.71 -20.97 -2.08
C ARG A 24 -7.23 -19.56 -1.80
N ALA A 25 -6.59 -19.38 -0.64
CA ALA A 25 -6.13 -18.07 -0.19
C ALA A 25 -4.83 -17.63 -0.86
N LEU A 26 -3.95 -18.60 -1.20
CA LEU A 26 -2.73 -18.35 -1.98
C LEU A 26 -2.55 -19.47 -3.01
N GLN A 27 -2.11 -19.08 -4.22
CA GLN A 27 -1.94 -19.97 -5.36
C GLN A 27 -0.56 -19.71 -6.00
N ASN A 28 0.44 -20.50 -5.61
CA ASN A 28 1.79 -20.44 -6.18
C ASN A 28 2.45 -19.05 -6.13
N VAL A 29 2.33 -18.35 -5.00
CA VAL A 29 2.86 -17.01 -4.82
C VAL A 29 4.38 -17.06 -4.75
N SER A 30 5.05 -16.30 -5.62
CA SER A 30 6.52 -16.18 -5.66
C SER A 30 6.95 -14.76 -5.94
N PHE A 31 7.73 -14.17 -5.03
CA PHE A 31 8.41 -12.88 -5.20
C PHE A 31 9.49 -12.68 -4.14
N THR A 32 10.32 -11.68 -4.34
CA THR A 32 11.41 -11.31 -3.43
C THR A 32 11.36 -9.84 -3.04
N VAL A 33 11.87 -9.51 -1.86
CA VAL A 33 12.05 -8.14 -1.37
C VAL A 33 13.53 -7.91 -1.06
N GLU A 34 14.07 -6.83 -1.55
CA GLU A 34 15.47 -6.46 -1.36
C GLU A 34 15.70 -5.87 0.05
N PRO A 35 16.87 -6.10 0.67
CA PRO A 35 17.22 -5.48 1.94
C PRO A 35 17.22 -3.95 1.86
N GLY A 36 16.75 -3.28 2.91
CA GLY A 36 16.76 -1.82 3.01
C GLY A 36 15.76 -1.10 2.11
N SER A 37 14.81 -1.83 1.51
CA SER A 37 13.76 -1.26 0.65
C SER A 37 12.42 -1.15 1.37
N ILE A 38 11.54 -0.30 0.83
CA ILE A 38 10.12 -0.25 1.20
C ILE A 38 9.32 -0.96 0.12
N PHE A 39 8.73 -2.08 0.46
CA PHE A 39 7.96 -2.92 -0.45
C PHE A 39 6.48 -2.89 -0.13
N GLY A 40 5.65 -2.68 -1.15
CA GLY A 40 4.19 -2.68 -1.04
C GLY A 40 3.56 -3.96 -1.57
N LEU A 41 2.69 -4.61 -0.79
CA LEU A 41 1.82 -5.69 -1.25
C LEU A 41 0.40 -5.17 -1.40
N LEU A 42 -0.08 -5.09 -2.63
CA LEU A 42 -1.34 -4.46 -3.00
C LEU A 42 -2.35 -5.49 -3.50
N GLY A 43 -3.61 -5.21 -3.30
CA GLY A 43 -4.70 -6.05 -3.83
C GLY A 43 -6.02 -5.79 -3.11
N PRO A 44 -7.15 -6.20 -3.70
CA PRO A 44 -8.45 -6.06 -3.07
C PRO A 44 -8.56 -6.90 -1.79
N ASN A 45 -9.61 -6.65 -1.03
CA ASN A 45 -9.92 -7.48 0.13
C ASN A 45 -10.15 -8.93 -0.32
N GLY A 46 -9.56 -9.88 0.42
CA GLY A 46 -9.60 -11.29 0.06
C GLY A 46 -8.55 -11.73 -0.99
N ALA A 47 -7.68 -10.85 -1.48
CA ALA A 47 -6.61 -11.21 -2.41
C ALA A 47 -5.55 -12.18 -1.84
N GLY A 48 -5.52 -12.40 -0.52
CA GLY A 48 -4.56 -13.30 0.13
C GLY A 48 -3.44 -12.60 0.90
N LYS A 49 -3.35 -11.26 0.85
CA LYS A 49 -2.30 -10.45 1.47
C LYS A 49 -2.05 -10.78 2.94
N THR A 50 -3.07 -10.65 3.77
CA THR A 50 -2.99 -10.96 5.22
C THR A 50 -2.66 -12.44 5.47
N THR A 51 -3.08 -13.36 4.58
CA THR A 51 -2.71 -14.78 4.68
C THR A 51 -1.21 -14.98 4.49
N LEU A 52 -0.61 -14.30 3.51
CA LEU A 52 0.83 -14.35 3.27
C LEU A 52 1.62 -13.82 4.47
N VAL A 53 1.22 -12.67 5.02
CA VAL A 53 1.83 -12.10 6.24
C VAL A 53 1.68 -13.05 7.43
N LYS A 54 0.52 -13.67 7.63
CA LYS A 54 0.33 -14.67 8.70
C LYS A 54 1.22 -15.89 8.55
N ILE A 55 1.53 -16.32 7.31
CA ILE A 55 2.48 -17.41 7.07
C ILE A 55 3.90 -16.95 7.37
N ALA A 56 4.29 -15.74 6.94
CA ALA A 56 5.59 -15.17 7.24
C ALA A 56 5.85 -15.04 8.76
N LEU A 57 4.80 -14.71 9.51
CA LEU A 57 4.82 -14.60 10.98
C LEU A 57 4.58 -15.95 11.71
N THR A 58 4.53 -17.06 11.00
CA THR A 58 4.27 -18.41 11.55
C THR A 58 2.94 -18.56 12.30
N ILE A 59 2.00 -17.66 12.08
CA ILE A 59 0.63 -17.73 12.61
C ILE A 59 -0.20 -18.76 11.81
N ALA A 60 0.13 -18.92 10.53
CA ALA A 60 -0.41 -19.95 9.66
C ALA A 60 0.76 -20.70 8.98
N TYR A 61 0.47 -21.91 8.46
CA TYR A 61 1.44 -22.69 7.71
C TYR A 61 1.03 -22.80 6.25
N PRO A 62 1.96 -22.74 5.29
CA PRO A 62 1.66 -22.98 3.89
C PRO A 62 1.35 -24.47 3.68
N ASP A 63 0.50 -24.77 2.69
CA ASP A 63 0.27 -26.15 2.26
C ASP A 63 1.36 -26.60 1.28
N GLN A 64 1.93 -25.64 0.51
CA GLN A 64 3.07 -25.86 -0.39
C GLN A 64 3.98 -24.61 -0.36
N GLY A 65 5.24 -24.83 -0.73
CA GLY A 65 6.23 -23.76 -0.80
C GLY A 65 6.82 -23.39 0.55
N GLU A 66 7.59 -22.31 0.57
CA GLU A 66 8.21 -21.80 1.78
C GLU A 66 8.33 -20.27 1.75
N ILE A 67 8.48 -19.69 2.94
CA ILE A 67 8.86 -18.28 3.11
C ILE A 67 10.21 -18.23 3.84
N ARG A 68 11.07 -17.33 3.39
CA ARG A 68 12.32 -16.96 4.07
C ARG A 68 12.29 -15.49 4.43
N LEU A 69 12.81 -15.17 5.61
CA LEU A 69 13.02 -13.82 6.12
C LEU A 69 14.50 -13.65 6.45
N LEU A 70 15.10 -12.56 5.97
CA LEU A 70 16.52 -12.25 6.19
C LEU A 70 17.46 -13.44 5.85
N GLY A 71 17.10 -14.19 4.78
CA GLY A 71 17.82 -15.38 4.33
C GLY A 71 17.52 -16.68 5.10
N GLU A 72 16.76 -16.63 6.19
CA GLU A 72 16.42 -17.79 7.03
C GLU A 72 14.98 -18.26 6.78
N SER A 73 14.76 -19.58 6.80
CA SER A 73 13.40 -20.15 6.75
C SER A 73 12.60 -19.74 7.99
N VAL A 74 11.36 -19.29 7.78
CA VAL A 74 10.45 -18.94 8.88
C VAL A 74 10.08 -20.14 9.77
N ARG A 75 10.43 -21.37 9.39
CA ARG A 75 10.34 -22.54 10.26
C ARG A 75 11.26 -22.41 11.48
N ASN A 76 12.38 -21.70 11.34
CA ASN A 76 13.21 -21.28 12.47
C ASN A 76 12.58 -20.03 13.12
N ARG A 77 11.77 -20.24 14.15
CA ARG A 77 11.05 -19.13 14.83
C ARG A 77 11.95 -18.10 15.50
N SER A 78 13.26 -18.38 15.67
CA SER A 78 14.18 -17.40 16.25
C SER A 78 14.27 -16.13 15.41
N ILE A 79 14.02 -16.24 14.08
CA ILE A 79 14.00 -15.09 13.17
C ILE A 79 12.96 -14.03 13.57
N LEU A 80 11.86 -14.43 14.21
CA LEU A 80 10.79 -13.50 14.61
C LEU A 80 11.26 -12.46 15.65
N LYS A 81 12.35 -12.71 16.37
CA LYS A 81 12.96 -11.72 17.27
C LYS A 81 13.50 -10.49 16.52
N ARG A 82 13.78 -10.63 15.22
CA ARG A 82 14.30 -9.59 14.34
C ARG A 82 13.20 -8.92 13.51
N ILE A 83 11.94 -9.31 13.74
CA ILE A 83 10.78 -8.88 12.94
C ILE A 83 9.87 -8.01 13.77
N GLY A 84 9.57 -6.81 13.26
CA GLY A 84 8.50 -5.95 13.77
C GLY A 84 7.17 -6.26 13.07
N TYR A 85 6.07 -6.15 13.79
CA TYR A 85 4.74 -6.34 13.18
C TYR A 85 3.72 -5.38 13.75
N LEU A 86 3.10 -4.62 12.86
CA LEU A 86 1.91 -3.80 13.10
C LEU A 86 0.70 -4.50 12.46
N PRO A 87 -0.25 -5.03 13.21
CA PRO A 87 -1.49 -5.60 12.67
C PRO A 87 -2.49 -4.50 12.27
N GLU A 88 -3.39 -4.79 11.34
CA GLU A 88 -4.48 -3.90 10.89
C GLU A 88 -5.36 -3.37 12.04
N ASN A 89 -5.65 -4.19 13.03
CA ASN A 89 -6.48 -3.86 14.20
C ASN A 89 -5.72 -4.20 15.49
N PRO A 90 -4.82 -3.33 15.94
CA PRO A 90 -4.01 -3.59 17.13
C PRO A 90 -4.88 -3.60 18.39
N ARG A 91 -4.65 -4.58 19.27
CA ARG A 91 -5.32 -4.68 20.54
C ARG A 91 -4.32 -4.89 21.66
N PHE A 92 -4.37 -4.02 22.65
CA PHE A 92 -3.53 -4.10 23.83
C PHE A 92 -4.38 -4.38 25.08
N PRO A 93 -3.79 -4.99 26.13
CA PRO A 93 -4.45 -5.14 27.42
C PRO A 93 -4.84 -3.76 27.97
N SER A 94 -6.12 -3.50 28.13
CA SER A 94 -6.68 -2.17 28.45
C SER A 94 -6.26 -1.62 29.82
N HIS A 95 -5.82 -2.49 30.75
CA HIS A 95 -5.35 -2.14 32.08
C HIS A 95 -3.89 -1.68 32.13
N LEU A 96 -3.10 -1.94 31.06
CA LEU A 96 -1.71 -1.50 30.98
C LEU A 96 -1.62 -0.04 30.55
N THR A 97 -0.50 0.61 30.90
CA THR A 97 -0.12 1.92 30.35
C THR A 97 0.65 1.76 29.04
N ALA A 98 0.79 2.83 28.27
CA ALA A 98 1.58 2.82 27.03
C ALA A 98 3.02 2.35 27.28
N TRP A 99 3.65 2.82 28.35
CA TRP A 99 4.98 2.39 28.76
C TRP A 99 5.04 0.88 29.07
N GLN A 100 4.05 0.39 29.82
CA GLN A 100 3.99 -1.03 30.19
C GLN A 100 3.77 -1.92 28.95
N VAL A 101 2.98 -1.48 27.99
CA VAL A 101 2.79 -2.17 26.70
C VAL A 101 4.13 -2.28 25.97
N LEU A 102 4.85 -1.18 25.78
CA LEU A 102 6.12 -1.20 25.05
C LEU A 102 7.17 -2.09 25.74
N ARG A 103 7.27 -2.02 27.08
CA ARG A 103 8.16 -2.91 27.83
C ARG A 103 7.78 -4.39 27.70
N LEU A 104 6.50 -4.70 27.80
CA LEU A 104 5.99 -6.07 27.66
C LEU A 104 6.34 -6.66 26.30
N TYR A 105 5.96 -5.98 25.22
CA TYR A 105 6.19 -6.50 23.87
C TYR A 105 7.66 -6.49 23.48
N GLY A 106 8.43 -5.49 23.89
CA GLY A 106 9.88 -5.47 23.70
C GLY A 106 10.57 -6.63 24.40
N SER A 107 10.17 -6.95 25.64
CA SER A 107 10.70 -8.10 26.38
C SER A 107 10.30 -9.44 25.75
N LEU A 108 9.07 -9.56 25.26
CA LEU A 108 8.58 -10.76 24.55
C LEU A 108 9.37 -11.00 23.25
N SER A 109 9.85 -9.96 22.59
CA SER A 109 10.72 -10.08 21.41
C SER A 109 12.14 -10.55 21.78
N GLY A 110 12.47 -10.61 23.08
CA GLY A 110 13.78 -11.02 23.57
C GLY A 110 14.84 -9.94 23.50
N ALA A 111 14.46 -8.68 23.32
CA ALA A 111 15.37 -7.56 23.34
C ALA A 111 15.82 -7.21 24.78
N ASP A 112 17.03 -6.67 24.91
CA ASP A 112 17.54 -6.17 26.18
C ASP A 112 16.68 -5.03 26.71
N ILE A 113 16.39 -5.04 28.02
CA ILE A 113 15.47 -4.09 28.64
C ILE A 113 15.94 -2.64 28.48
N ARG A 114 17.25 -2.37 28.51
CA ARG A 114 17.79 -1.02 28.32
C ARG A 114 17.53 -0.51 26.91
N THR A 115 17.67 -1.39 25.91
CA THR A 115 17.33 -1.09 24.50
C THR A 115 15.84 -0.80 24.36
N VAL A 116 15.00 -1.64 24.98
CA VAL A 116 13.53 -1.46 24.97
C VAL A 116 13.14 -0.11 25.58
N GLU A 117 13.68 0.25 26.76
CA GLU A 117 13.34 1.49 27.45
C GLU A 117 13.83 2.74 26.68
N LYS A 118 15.02 2.68 26.12
CA LYS A 118 15.56 3.71 25.24
C LYS A 118 14.66 3.94 24.03
N ASN A 119 14.30 2.86 23.35
CA ASN A 119 13.46 2.93 22.15
C ASN A 119 12.02 3.30 22.49
N ALA A 120 11.46 2.83 23.61
CA ALA A 120 10.14 3.23 24.07
C ALA A 120 10.06 4.75 24.28
N THR A 121 11.06 5.34 24.95
CA THR A 121 11.13 6.79 25.13
C THR A 121 11.21 7.51 23.77
N LYS A 122 12.10 7.05 22.87
CA LYS A 122 12.25 7.61 21.52
C LYS A 122 10.91 7.58 20.74
N TRP A 123 10.25 6.42 20.71
CA TRP A 123 9.05 6.24 19.88
C TRP A 123 7.81 6.91 20.48
N LEU A 124 7.68 6.95 21.81
CA LEU A 124 6.59 7.73 22.44
C LEU A 124 6.71 9.22 22.12
N ALA A 125 7.89 9.79 22.20
CA ALA A 125 8.13 11.18 21.83
C ALA A 125 7.87 11.42 20.33
N ARG A 126 8.40 10.56 19.45
CA ARG A 126 8.28 10.68 17.99
C ARG A 126 6.84 10.58 17.49
N LEU A 127 5.99 9.82 18.18
CA LEU A 127 4.60 9.54 17.83
C LEU A 127 3.60 10.37 18.66
N ASP A 128 4.05 11.42 19.32
CA ASP A 128 3.23 12.33 20.12
C ASP A 128 2.41 11.64 21.22
N LEU A 129 3.05 10.65 21.87
CA LEU A 129 2.47 9.88 22.97
C LEU A 129 3.23 10.06 24.30
N GLU A 130 4.25 10.93 24.36
CA GLU A 130 5.11 11.07 25.54
C GLU A 130 4.31 11.45 26.79
N GLN A 131 3.40 12.43 26.66
CA GLN A 131 2.52 12.87 27.74
C GLN A 131 1.54 11.80 28.23
N TRP A 132 1.28 10.78 27.39
CA TRP A 132 0.37 9.66 27.67
C TRP A 132 1.10 8.40 28.13
N ARG A 133 2.40 8.50 28.36
CA ARG A 133 3.29 7.36 28.73
C ARG A 133 2.72 6.50 29.84
N ASP A 134 2.25 7.11 30.90
CA ASP A 134 1.75 6.47 32.12
C ASP A 134 0.22 6.38 32.18
N THR A 135 -0.44 6.69 31.06
CA THR A 135 -1.90 6.62 30.92
C THR A 135 -2.33 5.22 30.45
N ARG A 136 -3.44 4.72 31.01
CA ARG A 136 -3.99 3.41 30.66
C ARG A 136 -4.55 3.39 29.25
N ILE A 137 -4.32 2.28 28.54
CA ILE A 137 -4.80 2.05 27.16
C ILE A 137 -6.31 2.14 27.04
N SER A 138 -7.06 1.81 28.12
CA SER A 138 -8.52 1.92 28.14
C SER A 138 -9.06 3.32 27.81
N THR A 139 -8.23 4.35 27.91
CA THR A 139 -8.63 5.74 27.64
C THR A 139 -8.11 6.25 26.29
N PHE A 140 -7.38 5.41 25.54
CA PHE A 140 -6.80 5.81 24.26
C PHE A 140 -7.86 5.91 23.15
N SER A 141 -7.75 6.95 22.33
CA SER A 141 -8.49 7.02 21.06
C SER A 141 -7.99 5.96 20.06
N LYS A 142 -8.72 5.75 18.95
CA LYS A 142 -8.27 4.86 17.87
C LYS A 142 -6.88 5.31 17.37
N GLY A 143 -6.71 6.58 17.04
CA GLY A 143 -5.42 7.10 16.54
C GLY A 143 -4.27 6.96 17.54
N MET A 144 -4.51 7.13 18.85
CA MET A 144 -3.49 6.88 19.89
C MET A 144 -3.10 5.39 19.93
N ASN A 145 -4.05 4.48 19.80
CA ASN A 145 -3.80 3.04 19.75
C ASN A 145 -2.97 2.66 18.51
N GLU A 146 -3.27 3.24 17.33
CA GLU A 146 -2.51 3.02 16.10
C GLU A 146 -1.06 3.52 16.24
N ARG A 147 -0.87 4.72 16.78
CA ARG A 147 0.47 5.27 17.07
C ARG A 147 1.24 4.40 18.06
N LEU A 148 0.59 3.92 19.12
CA LEU A 148 1.23 3.02 20.08
C LEU A 148 1.60 1.66 19.44
N ALA A 149 0.77 1.13 18.58
CA ALA A 149 1.05 -0.11 17.86
C ALA A 149 2.23 0.04 16.91
N PHE A 150 2.36 1.20 16.28
CA PHE A 150 3.54 1.53 15.48
C PHE A 150 4.80 1.57 16.35
N ALA A 151 4.75 2.23 17.52
CA ALA A 151 5.85 2.20 18.50
C ALA A 151 6.20 0.77 18.95
N GLN A 152 5.18 -0.06 19.22
CA GLN A 152 5.34 -1.45 19.63
C GLN A 152 6.06 -2.30 18.57
N ALA A 153 5.71 -2.09 17.28
CA ALA A 153 6.37 -2.80 16.19
C ALA A 153 7.87 -2.48 16.08
N LEU A 154 8.31 -1.34 16.58
CA LEU A 154 9.68 -0.81 16.45
C LEU A 154 10.51 -0.88 17.74
N VAL A 155 9.89 -1.13 18.89
CA VAL A 155 10.53 -0.97 20.20
C VAL A 155 11.75 -1.86 20.44
N HIS A 156 11.78 -3.05 19.85
CA HIS A 156 12.88 -4.02 19.95
C HIS A 156 13.94 -3.88 18.86
N ASP A 157 13.88 -2.79 18.06
CA ASP A 157 14.82 -2.47 16.99
C ASP A 157 14.90 -3.53 15.86
N PRO A 158 13.77 -3.93 15.25
CA PRO A 158 13.75 -4.98 14.25
C PRO A 158 14.56 -4.61 12.99
N GLU A 159 14.98 -5.63 12.23
CA GLU A 159 15.63 -5.48 10.93
C GLU A 159 14.63 -5.50 9.78
N PHE A 160 13.52 -6.23 9.96
CA PHE A 160 12.43 -6.32 9.00
C PHE A 160 11.11 -5.97 9.69
N ILE A 161 10.27 -5.18 9.03
CA ILE A 161 9.04 -4.64 9.63
C ILE A 161 7.86 -4.92 8.69
N PHE A 162 6.87 -5.68 9.18
CA PHE A 162 5.57 -5.80 8.53
C PHE A 162 4.61 -4.76 9.07
N LEU A 163 3.99 -4.00 8.16
CA LEU A 163 2.97 -3.00 8.46
C LEU A 163 1.69 -3.36 7.70
N ASP A 164 0.64 -3.74 8.43
CA ASP A 164 -0.67 -4.08 7.86
C ASP A 164 -1.60 -2.87 8.02
N GLU A 165 -1.89 -2.17 6.91
CA GLU A 165 -2.71 -0.94 6.84
C GLU A 165 -2.21 0.18 7.79
N PRO A 166 -0.92 0.58 7.74
CA PRO A 166 -0.31 1.44 8.77
C PRO A 166 -0.86 2.87 8.84
N THR A 167 -1.62 3.30 7.85
CA THR A 167 -2.19 4.65 7.77
C THR A 167 -3.69 4.69 8.02
N ASP A 168 -4.33 3.51 8.26
CA ASP A 168 -5.76 3.48 8.56
C ASP A 168 -6.06 4.15 9.90
N GLY A 169 -7.12 4.95 9.92
CA GLY A 169 -7.54 5.67 11.12
C GLY A 169 -6.64 6.82 11.57
N LEU A 170 -5.59 7.15 10.81
CA LEU A 170 -4.76 8.33 11.05
C LEU A 170 -5.24 9.54 10.25
N ASP A 171 -5.10 10.71 10.86
CA ASP A 171 -5.28 11.99 10.20
C ASP A 171 -4.17 12.26 9.15
N PRO A 172 -4.30 13.26 8.27
CA PRO A 172 -3.29 13.53 7.25
C PRO A 172 -1.88 13.77 7.80
N LEU A 173 -1.76 14.40 8.96
CA LEU A 173 -0.46 14.63 9.60
C LEU A 173 0.15 13.34 10.12
N GLY A 174 -0.66 12.48 10.73
CA GLY A 174 -0.23 11.14 11.17
C GLY A 174 0.23 10.26 10.00
N ARG A 175 -0.45 10.32 8.85
CA ARG A 175 -0.01 9.62 7.62
C ARG A 175 1.34 10.12 7.11
N MET A 176 1.56 11.45 7.11
CA MET A 176 2.85 12.03 6.73
C MET A 176 3.95 11.59 7.69
N GLU A 177 3.66 11.52 8.98
CA GLU A 177 4.59 11.07 10.00
C GLU A 177 5.01 9.61 9.80
N VAL A 178 4.04 8.70 9.59
CA VAL A 178 4.32 7.27 9.30
C VAL A 178 5.20 7.15 8.05
N ARG A 179 4.92 7.89 6.99
CA ARG A 179 5.76 7.90 5.78
C ARG A 179 7.19 8.37 6.07
N SER A 180 7.33 9.44 6.85
CA SER A 180 8.63 9.97 7.25
C SER A 180 9.44 8.92 8.03
N ILE A 181 8.80 8.25 8.99
CA ILE A 181 9.44 7.20 9.80
C ILE A 181 9.86 6.01 8.92
N CYS A 182 8.99 5.53 8.02
CA CYS A 182 9.34 4.44 7.12
C CYS A 182 10.55 4.78 6.24
N SER A 183 10.57 6.00 5.66
CA SER A 183 11.69 6.45 4.84
C SER A 183 12.98 6.59 5.65
N GLU A 184 12.90 7.01 6.91
CA GLU A 184 14.06 7.08 7.82
C GLU A 184 14.59 5.69 8.14
N LEU A 185 13.72 4.73 8.47
CA LEU A 185 14.09 3.35 8.79
C LEU A 185 14.74 2.64 7.59
N ALA A 186 14.20 2.84 6.37
CA ALA A 186 14.78 2.27 5.16
C ALA A 186 16.19 2.83 4.89
N ARG A 187 16.40 4.13 5.07
CA ARG A 187 17.74 4.74 5.00
C ARG A 187 18.73 4.22 6.04
N GLN A 188 18.23 3.70 7.17
CA GLN A 188 19.02 3.02 8.19
C GLN A 188 19.30 1.54 7.84
N GLY A 189 18.87 1.07 6.66
CA GLY A 189 19.05 -0.29 6.19
C GLY A 189 17.99 -1.29 6.64
N LYS A 190 16.93 -0.84 7.32
CA LYS A 190 15.80 -1.70 7.69
C LYS A 190 14.89 -1.94 6.49
N THR A 191 14.34 -3.13 6.38
CA THR A 191 13.39 -3.48 5.31
C THR A 191 11.96 -3.34 5.81
N ILE A 192 11.12 -2.69 5.01
CA ILE A 192 9.73 -2.44 5.38
C ILE A 192 8.81 -3.09 4.35
N PHE A 193 7.87 -3.88 4.84
CA PHE A 193 6.85 -4.53 4.03
C PHE A 193 5.49 -3.98 4.41
N ILE A 194 4.87 -3.24 3.49
CA ILE A 194 3.57 -2.60 3.71
C ILE A 194 2.51 -3.39 2.97
N ASN A 195 1.49 -3.80 3.70
CA ASN A 195 0.26 -4.35 3.16
C ASN A 195 -0.81 -3.26 3.19
N SER A 196 -1.32 -2.82 2.04
CA SER A 196 -2.34 -1.79 1.98
C SER A 196 -3.29 -1.98 0.80
N HIS A 197 -4.47 -1.39 0.92
CA HIS A 197 -5.45 -1.25 -0.16
C HIS A 197 -5.51 0.20 -0.68
N ILE A 198 -4.80 1.15 -0.05
CA ILE A 198 -4.76 2.57 -0.44
C ILE A 198 -3.59 2.81 -1.40
N LEU A 199 -3.87 2.71 -2.70
CA LEU A 199 -2.87 2.80 -3.76
C LEU A 199 -2.07 4.10 -3.75
N ALA A 200 -2.74 5.23 -3.53
CA ALA A 200 -2.10 6.54 -3.48
C ALA A 200 -1.04 6.66 -2.36
N GLU A 201 -1.26 6.02 -1.21
CA GLU A 201 -0.28 6.01 -0.11
C GLU A 201 0.96 5.18 -0.49
N ILE A 202 0.74 4.03 -1.11
CA ILE A 202 1.81 3.13 -1.55
C ILE A 202 2.66 3.77 -2.64
N GLU A 203 2.04 4.49 -3.59
CA GLU A 203 2.74 5.21 -4.65
C GLU A 203 3.72 6.26 -4.11
N LEU A 204 3.40 6.84 -2.94
CA LEU A 204 4.22 7.88 -2.31
C LEU A 204 5.37 7.34 -1.44
N ILE A 205 5.33 6.05 -1.04
CA ILE A 205 6.26 5.54 -0.02
C ILE A 205 7.07 4.34 -0.49
N CYS A 206 6.52 3.48 -1.36
CA CYS A 206 7.16 2.23 -1.74
C CYS A 206 8.13 2.41 -2.91
N ASP A 207 9.25 1.69 -2.86
CA ASP A 207 10.21 1.59 -3.97
C ASP A 207 9.70 0.57 -5.01
N ARG A 208 9.23 -0.57 -4.52
CA ARG A 208 8.73 -1.70 -5.32
C ARG A 208 7.43 -2.22 -4.76
N ILE A 209 6.62 -2.82 -5.63
CA ILE A 209 5.33 -3.40 -5.24
C ILE A 209 5.08 -4.73 -5.92
N ALA A 210 4.18 -5.52 -5.33
CA ALA A 210 3.51 -6.64 -5.98
C ALA A 210 1.99 -6.45 -5.90
N LEU A 211 1.32 -6.70 -7.02
CA LEU A 211 -0.14 -6.69 -7.13
C LEU A 211 -0.68 -8.10 -6.96
N MET A 212 -1.58 -8.30 -6.01
CA MET A 212 -2.24 -9.59 -5.79
C MET A 212 -3.72 -9.55 -6.16
N LYS A 213 -4.19 -10.61 -6.82
CA LYS A 213 -5.61 -10.87 -7.09
C LYS A 213 -5.90 -12.35 -6.88
N SER A 214 -6.95 -12.68 -6.13
CA SER A 214 -7.41 -14.07 -5.94
C SER A 214 -6.33 -15.07 -5.52
N GLY A 215 -5.39 -14.65 -4.69
CA GLY A 215 -4.30 -15.50 -4.19
C GLY A 215 -3.08 -15.61 -5.08
N GLU A 216 -3.00 -14.87 -6.17
CA GLU A 216 -1.89 -14.86 -7.12
C GLU A 216 -1.23 -13.49 -7.21
N VAL A 217 0.06 -13.43 -7.51
CA VAL A 217 0.75 -12.20 -7.91
C VAL A 217 0.53 -12.01 -9.40
N ILE A 218 -0.19 -10.94 -9.77
CA ILE A 218 -0.54 -10.64 -11.16
C ILE A 218 0.42 -9.67 -11.83
N ASP A 219 1.17 -8.89 -11.03
CA ASP A 219 2.22 -8.00 -11.50
C ASP A 219 3.17 -7.62 -10.37
N GLN A 220 4.41 -7.24 -10.69
CA GLN A 220 5.39 -6.75 -9.73
C GLN A 220 6.45 -5.90 -10.43
N GLY A 221 6.97 -4.89 -9.72
CA GLY A 221 7.99 -4.01 -10.26
C GLY A 221 8.28 -2.83 -9.35
N THR A 222 9.13 -1.92 -9.78
CA THR A 222 9.23 -0.62 -9.12
C THR A 222 7.98 0.20 -9.39
N VAL A 223 7.62 1.08 -8.46
CA VAL A 223 6.50 2.02 -8.67
C VAL A 223 6.74 2.83 -9.95
N ALA A 224 7.98 3.28 -10.19
CA ALA A 224 8.35 4.02 -11.38
C ALA A 224 8.12 3.21 -12.68
N GLU A 225 8.51 1.92 -12.73
CA GLU A 225 8.28 1.04 -13.89
C GLU A 225 6.79 0.88 -14.18
N LEU A 226 5.99 0.60 -13.15
CA LEU A 226 4.56 0.34 -13.28
C LEU A 226 3.75 1.59 -13.68
N THR A 227 4.21 2.78 -13.23
CA THR A 227 3.57 4.07 -13.56
C THR A 227 4.23 4.79 -14.75
N SER A 228 5.35 4.26 -15.30
CA SER A 228 6.13 4.91 -16.37
C SER A 228 5.46 4.92 -17.73
N ALA A 229 4.49 4.04 -17.96
CA ALA A 229 3.71 4.11 -19.19
C ALA A 229 3.05 5.49 -19.25
N ARG A 230 3.41 6.29 -20.25
CA ARG A 230 2.79 7.60 -20.46
C ARG A 230 1.29 7.38 -20.62
N GLY A 231 0.51 7.85 -19.66
CA GLY A 231 -0.96 7.80 -19.70
C GLY A 231 -1.55 8.72 -20.76
N GLY A 232 -0.71 9.27 -21.65
CA GLY A 232 -1.08 10.27 -22.65
C GLY A 232 -0.87 11.69 -22.16
N TYR A 233 -1.62 12.59 -22.74
CA TYR A 233 -1.66 14.01 -22.39
C TYR A 233 -3.09 14.39 -22.03
N GLU A 234 -3.22 15.32 -21.12
CA GLU A 234 -4.48 15.95 -20.78
C GLU A 234 -4.40 17.43 -21.13
N VAL A 235 -5.41 17.89 -21.89
CA VAL A 235 -5.58 19.29 -22.26
C VAL A 235 -6.84 19.77 -21.59
N VAL A 236 -6.73 20.76 -20.71
CA VAL A 236 -7.86 21.34 -19.96
C VAL A 236 -8.29 22.62 -20.66
N VAL A 237 -9.58 22.70 -20.94
CA VAL A 237 -10.19 23.87 -21.60
C VAL A 237 -11.51 24.21 -20.92
N PRO A 238 -11.94 25.50 -20.91
CA PRO A 238 -13.27 25.87 -20.45
C PRO A 238 -14.34 25.16 -21.27
N ALA A 239 -15.42 24.76 -20.62
CA ALA A 239 -16.57 24.22 -21.34
C ALA A 239 -17.23 25.33 -22.15
N GLY A 240 -17.40 25.08 -23.45
CA GLY A 240 -18.05 26.00 -24.37
C GLY A 240 -19.13 25.30 -25.18
N ASP A 241 -20.09 26.10 -25.76
CA ASP A 241 -21.17 25.58 -26.57
C ASP A 241 -20.62 24.81 -27.78
N GLY A 242 -21.13 23.59 -27.98
CA GLY A 242 -20.79 22.74 -29.12
C GLY A 242 -19.38 22.09 -29.08
N LEU A 243 -18.56 22.37 -28.06
CA LEU A 243 -17.22 21.78 -27.96
C LEU A 243 -17.27 20.28 -27.64
N SER A 244 -18.17 19.86 -26.78
CA SER A 244 -18.41 18.46 -26.47
C SER A 244 -18.83 17.66 -27.70
N ASP A 245 -19.74 18.20 -28.49
CA ASP A 245 -20.24 17.55 -29.73
C ASP A 245 -19.11 17.42 -30.75
N TRP A 246 -18.30 18.47 -30.91
CA TRP A 246 -17.15 18.45 -31.80
C TRP A 246 -16.09 17.42 -31.35
N LEU A 247 -15.80 17.29 -30.05
CA LEU A 247 -14.90 16.27 -29.53
C LEU A 247 -15.44 14.87 -29.79
N HIS A 248 -16.73 14.65 -29.63
CA HIS A 248 -17.41 13.39 -29.97
C HIS A 248 -17.30 13.05 -31.46
N GLU A 249 -17.56 14.01 -32.36
CA GLU A 249 -17.39 13.80 -33.81
C GLU A 249 -15.94 13.37 -34.17
N LYS A 250 -14.95 13.89 -33.47
CA LYS A 250 -13.54 13.58 -33.69
C LYS A 250 -13.06 12.33 -32.96
N ASN A 251 -13.95 11.60 -32.29
CA ASN A 251 -13.62 10.44 -31.46
C ASN A 251 -12.53 10.75 -30.40
N VAL A 252 -12.53 11.97 -29.87
CA VAL A 252 -11.62 12.39 -28.81
C VAL A 252 -12.28 12.18 -27.45
N SER A 253 -11.63 11.42 -26.58
CA SER A 253 -12.13 11.17 -25.22
C SER A 253 -11.95 12.40 -24.34
N PHE A 254 -12.97 12.74 -23.58
CA PHE A 254 -12.92 13.82 -22.59
C PHE A 254 -13.78 13.51 -21.37
N THR A 255 -13.53 14.21 -20.27
CA THR A 255 -14.38 14.22 -19.08
C THR A 255 -14.75 15.66 -18.74
N PHE A 256 -15.96 15.87 -18.24
CA PHE A 256 -16.41 17.18 -17.76
C PHE A 256 -16.23 17.23 -16.24
N LEU A 257 -15.49 18.23 -15.75
CA LEU A 257 -15.24 18.43 -14.32
C LEU A 257 -15.12 19.94 -14.03
N ASP A 258 -15.80 20.41 -13.01
CA ASP A 258 -15.73 21.80 -12.50
C ASP A 258 -15.84 22.90 -13.56
N GLY A 259 -16.72 22.71 -14.55
CA GLY A 259 -16.92 23.68 -15.64
C GLY A 259 -15.90 23.58 -16.76
N HIS A 260 -15.02 22.59 -16.77
CA HIS A 260 -13.96 22.39 -17.74
C HIS A 260 -14.08 21.04 -18.44
N LEU A 261 -13.58 20.98 -19.66
CA LEU A 261 -13.38 19.73 -20.40
C LEU A 261 -11.92 19.30 -20.29
N HIS A 262 -11.73 18.13 -19.73
CA HIS A 262 -10.43 17.44 -19.64
C HIS A 262 -10.28 16.52 -20.84
N VAL A 263 -9.66 17.01 -21.88
CA VAL A 263 -9.50 16.32 -23.17
C VAL A 263 -8.28 15.41 -23.13
N GLN A 264 -8.44 14.14 -23.49
CA GLN A 264 -7.38 13.15 -23.40
C GLN A 264 -6.75 12.85 -24.76
N ALA A 265 -5.42 12.88 -24.80
CA ALA A 265 -4.64 12.52 -25.97
C ALA A 265 -3.74 11.32 -25.67
N LYS A 266 -3.70 10.35 -26.58
CA LYS A 266 -2.94 9.09 -26.38
C LYS A 266 -1.42 9.31 -26.39
N ASP A 267 -0.95 10.26 -27.18
CA ASP A 267 0.45 10.56 -27.42
C ASP A 267 0.68 12.03 -27.72
N ARG A 268 1.94 12.41 -27.91
CA ARG A 268 2.33 13.79 -28.20
C ARG A 268 1.76 14.30 -29.52
N ALA A 269 1.64 13.45 -30.52
CA ALA A 269 1.12 13.85 -31.82
C ALA A 269 -0.38 14.18 -31.73
N SER A 270 -1.14 13.32 -31.05
CA SER A 270 -2.56 13.56 -30.76
C SER A 270 -2.77 14.81 -29.92
N ALA A 271 -1.91 15.04 -28.91
CA ALA A 271 -1.99 16.24 -28.07
C ALA A 271 -1.76 17.52 -28.88
N ASN A 272 -0.73 17.56 -29.72
CA ASN A 272 -0.47 18.70 -30.59
C ASN A 272 -1.64 18.94 -31.56
N TRP A 273 -2.17 17.88 -32.17
CA TRP A 273 -3.35 18.01 -33.04
C TRP A 273 -4.56 18.60 -32.31
N ILE A 274 -4.85 18.13 -31.09
CA ILE A 274 -5.94 18.68 -30.27
C ILE A 274 -5.66 20.15 -29.95
N ILE A 275 -4.46 20.52 -29.54
CA ILE A 275 -4.07 21.89 -29.24
C ILE A 275 -4.28 22.80 -30.44
N ASP A 276 -3.80 22.38 -31.62
CA ASP A 276 -3.92 23.17 -32.84
C ASP A 276 -5.38 23.32 -33.28
N ALA A 277 -6.18 22.27 -33.16
CA ALA A 277 -7.60 22.31 -33.47
C ALA A 277 -8.39 23.21 -32.50
N LEU A 278 -8.07 23.21 -31.22
CA LEU A 278 -8.69 24.10 -30.24
C LEU A 278 -8.33 25.57 -30.51
N ARG A 279 -7.06 25.85 -30.85
CA ARG A 279 -6.61 27.20 -31.22
C ARG A 279 -7.28 27.73 -32.47
N GLN A 280 -7.50 26.90 -33.50
CA GLN A 280 -8.24 27.28 -34.72
C GLN A 280 -9.68 27.66 -34.41
N LYS A 281 -10.26 27.15 -33.33
CA LYS A 281 -11.61 27.50 -32.86
C LYS A 281 -11.60 28.66 -31.86
N ASN A 282 -10.46 29.33 -31.63
CA ASN A 282 -10.25 30.36 -30.62
C ASN A 282 -10.65 29.94 -29.19
N ILE A 283 -10.44 28.66 -28.85
CA ILE A 283 -10.69 28.14 -27.53
C ILE A 283 -9.42 28.31 -26.70
N GLU A 284 -9.53 28.93 -25.56
CA GLU A 284 -8.42 29.09 -24.60
C GLU A 284 -8.06 27.77 -23.97
N ILE A 285 -6.74 27.49 -23.90
CA ILE A 285 -6.21 26.30 -23.25
C ILE A 285 -5.68 26.71 -21.88
N GLU A 286 -6.27 26.18 -20.83
CA GLU A 286 -5.84 26.49 -19.46
C GLU A 286 -4.58 25.73 -19.05
N SER A 287 -4.52 24.45 -19.39
CA SER A 287 -3.35 23.63 -19.07
C SER A 287 -3.14 22.51 -20.07
N VAL A 288 -1.86 22.11 -20.21
CA VAL A 288 -1.45 20.89 -20.92
C VAL A 288 -0.50 20.14 -20.02
N ALA A 289 -0.89 18.95 -19.61
CA ALA A 289 -0.10 18.12 -18.72
C ALA A 289 0.15 16.73 -19.30
N VAL A 290 1.30 16.14 -18.97
CA VAL A 290 1.54 14.72 -19.21
C VAL A 290 0.74 13.95 -18.16
N LYS A 291 -0.23 13.17 -18.59
CA LYS A 291 -0.97 12.27 -17.71
C LYS A 291 -0.06 11.11 -17.33
N ARG A 292 0.37 11.08 -16.08
CA ARG A 292 1.08 9.92 -15.54
C ARG A 292 0.05 8.85 -15.22
N ARG A 293 0.35 7.61 -15.52
CA ARG A 293 -0.44 6.50 -14.98
C ARG A 293 -0.24 6.46 -13.47
N THR A 294 -1.34 6.43 -12.74
CA THR A 294 -1.32 6.17 -11.30
C THR A 294 -1.34 4.67 -11.06
N LEU A 295 -0.86 4.22 -9.89
CA LEU A 295 -1.01 2.82 -9.49
C LEU A 295 -2.48 2.38 -9.50
N GLU A 296 -3.41 3.28 -9.23
CA GLU A 296 -4.84 3.01 -9.30
C GLU A 296 -5.29 2.65 -10.72
N SER A 297 -4.86 3.40 -11.73
CA SER A 297 -5.18 3.09 -13.13
C SER A 297 -4.58 1.75 -13.58
N VAL A 298 -3.33 1.47 -13.16
CA VAL A 298 -2.66 0.19 -13.44
C VAL A 298 -3.39 -0.97 -12.75
N PHE A 299 -3.79 -0.77 -11.50
CA PHE A 299 -4.50 -1.75 -10.72
C PHE A 299 -5.87 -2.09 -11.34
N ILE A 300 -6.66 -1.07 -11.70
CA ILE A 300 -7.97 -1.26 -12.35
C ILE A 300 -7.79 -2.05 -13.64
N GLU A 301 -6.86 -1.68 -14.50
CA GLU A 301 -6.59 -2.35 -15.77
C GLU A 301 -6.24 -3.84 -15.56
N LYS A 302 -5.34 -4.13 -14.62
CA LYS A 302 -4.89 -5.49 -14.33
C LYS A 302 -5.93 -6.34 -13.59
N VAL A 303 -6.72 -5.73 -12.71
CA VAL A 303 -7.73 -6.42 -11.91
C VAL A 303 -9.03 -6.61 -12.69
N SER A 304 -9.45 -5.64 -13.49
CA SER A 304 -10.67 -5.73 -14.32
C SER A 304 -10.49 -6.63 -15.54
N GLY A 305 -9.25 -7.04 -15.87
CA GLY A 305 -8.98 -8.06 -16.89
C GLY A 305 -9.48 -7.70 -18.27
N GLY A 306 -9.25 -6.45 -18.74
CA GLY A 306 -9.56 -6.07 -20.12
C GLY A 306 -11.07 -6.00 -20.45
N GLU A 307 -11.96 -6.02 -19.48
CA GLU A 307 -13.35 -5.59 -19.71
C GLU A 307 -13.35 -4.09 -19.94
N GLU A 308 -13.64 -3.71 -21.17
CA GLU A 308 -13.91 -2.32 -21.56
C GLU A 308 -14.87 -1.68 -20.56
N ASN A 309 -14.48 -0.54 -20.02
CA ASN A 309 -15.25 0.25 -19.07
C ASN A 309 -16.66 0.52 -19.60
N PRO A 310 -17.74 -0.08 -19.05
CA PRO A 310 -19.10 0.15 -19.56
C PRO A 310 -19.64 1.56 -19.28
N ALA A 311 -18.89 2.41 -18.58
CA ALA A 311 -19.27 3.80 -18.29
C ALA A 311 -19.18 4.75 -19.51
N ALA A 312 -18.71 4.26 -20.69
CA ALA A 312 -18.69 5.06 -21.93
C ALA A 312 -19.96 4.92 -22.79
N LYS A 313 -20.95 4.14 -22.36
CA LYS A 313 -22.25 4.11 -23.04
C LYS A 313 -23.23 5.03 -22.31
N GLY A 314 -23.38 6.22 -22.88
CA GLY A 314 -24.27 7.26 -22.40
C GLY A 314 -25.64 6.74 -21.98
N THR A 315 -26.08 7.14 -20.83
CA THR A 315 -27.48 7.19 -20.46
C THR A 315 -28.23 8.09 -21.45
N LYS A 316 -28.88 7.47 -22.45
CA LYS A 316 -30.01 8.07 -23.08
C LYS A 316 -31.10 8.12 -22.00
N ASN A 317 -31.39 9.30 -21.51
CA ASN A 317 -32.67 9.57 -20.87
C ASN A 317 -33.49 10.48 -21.79
N THR A 318 -34.61 9.92 -22.17
CA THR A 318 -35.83 10.57 -22.66
C THR A 318 -36.31 11.71 -21.75
#